data_c4179e4d384bdbd03340308917ae7ebe
#
_entry.id   c4179e4d384bdbd03340308917ae7ebe
#
_cell.length_a   1.000
_cell.length_b   1.000
_cell.length_c   1.000
_cell.angle_alpha   90.00
_cell.angle_beta   90.00
_cell.angle_gamma   90.00
#
_symmetry.space_group_name_H-M   'P 1'
#
loop_
_entity.id
_entity.type
_entity.pdbx_description
1 polymer ?
#
loop_
_entity_poly.entity_id
_entity_poly.type
_entity_poly.pdbx_seq_one_letter_code
_entity_poly.pdbx_strand_id
1 'polypeptide(L)'
;MEEFRKEIVFESQNLERETKLTIFGSYGFILLAFPLVGDEYDEQVDCRFVEGVSDYIKNGIFRIVYVPTIENRIWKNGDKSLEERSGLHFKYNSFLVDEVLPKIFKMAGSPTPIITFGCGESGYFAGNSFFRHPDLFYGTILIDAFFDIRRLCGDYFDTNCYFNSPLDFLPKLEEEYWLIHLRTRKHIYLCVDEKDGFSVSQATQLSQILNNKSIKHTFEKYNISSENKFDIWSHIFFDIVKRYF
;
A
#
# COMPACT_ATOMS: atom_id res chain seq x y z
N MET A 1 18.02 -6.77 13.82
CA MET A 1 17.55 -6.34 12.48
C MET A 1 18.38 -5.20 11.89
N GLU A 2 19.10 -4.42 12.68
CA GLU A 2 19.96 -3.33 12.21
C GLU A 2 20.98 -3.75 11.12
N GLU A 3 21.59 -4.92 11.22
CA GLU A 3 22.54 -5.44 10.22
C GLU A 3 21.94 -5.67 8.83
N PHE A 4 20.59 -5.79 8.74
CA PHE A 4 19.83 -5.95 7.50
C PHE A 4 19.20 -4.65 7.03
N ARG A 5 19.35 -3.55 7.77
CA ARG A 5 18.78 -2.23 7.45
C ARG A 5 19.70 -1.47 6.50
N LYS A 6 19.10 -0.86 5.49
CA LYS A 6 19.75 0.09 4.57
C LYS A 6 18.82 1.26 4.31
N GLU A 7 19.37 2.39 3.97
CA GLU A 7 18.61 3.57 3.54
C GLU A 7 19.09 4.03 2.16
N ILE A 8 18.16 4.46 1.33
CA ILE A 8 18.43 5.15 0.07
C ILE A 8 17.85 6.55 0.20
N VAL A 9 18.73 7.54 0.34
CA VAL A 9 18.35 8.96 0.42
C VAL A 9 18.54 9.60 -0.95
N PHE A 10 17.57 10.41 -1.39
CA PHE A 10 17.63 11.10 -2.68
C PHE A 10 16.69 12.30 -2.73
N GLU A 11 17.03 13.28 -3.59
CA GLU A 11 16.14 14.37 -3.94
C GLU A 11 15.04 13.86 -4.88
N SER A 12 13.79 14.03 -4.48
CA SER A 12 12.63 13.73 -5.31
C SER A 12 12.22 14.96 -6.12
N GLN A 13 12.12 14.80 -7.43
CA GLN A 13 11.64 15.87 -8.32
C GLN A 13 10.11 16.03 -8.20
N ASN A 14 9.39 14.93 -8.02
CA ASN A 14 7.94 14.95 -7.88
C ASN A 14 7.48 15.51 -6.53
N LEU A 15 8.21 15.19 -5.44
CA LEU A 15 7.89 15.66 -4.09
C LEU A 15 8.59 16.98 -3.73
N GLU A 16 9.53 17.45 -4.57
CA GLU A 16 10.31 18.69 -4.40
C GLU A 16 11.00 18.72 -3.02
N ARG A 17 11.55 17.58 -2.58
CA ARG A 17 12.24 17.43 -1.29
C ARG A 17 13.18 16.24 -1.27
N GLU A 18 14.12 16.29 -0.33
CA GLU A 18 14.85 15.08 0.06
C GLU A 18 13.87 14.06 0.65
N THR A 19 14.06 12.81 0.26
CA THR A 19 13.25 11.68 0.72
C THR A 19 14.10 10.43 0.88
N LYS A 20 13.59 9.44 1.60
CA LYS A 20 14.33 8.19 1.83
C LYS A 20 13.44 6.96 1.71
N LEU A 21 14.06 5.86 1.28
CA LEU A 21 13.51 4.52 1.40
C LEU A 21 14.25 3.80 2.52
N THR A 22 13.54 3.18 3.43
CA THR A 22 14.13 2.33 4.49
C THR A 22 13.92 0.87 4.09
N ILE A 23 15.01 0.10 4.04
CA ILE A 23 15.03 -1.24 3.46
C ILE A 23 15.50 -2.25 4.50
N PHE A 24 14.80 -3.35 4.63
CA PHE A 24 15.19 -4.50 5.45
C PHE A 24 15.31 -5.76 4.58
N GLY A 25 16.50 -6.36 4.59
CA GLY A 25 16.81 -7.54 3.78
C GLY A 25 17.48 -7.23 2.44
N SER A 26 18.04 -8.28 1.82
CA SER A 26 18.84 -8.15 0.59
C SER A 26 18.31 -8.96 -0.58
N TYR A 27 17.47 -9.96 -0.35
CA TYR A 27 17.01 -10.92 -1.37
C TYR A 27 15.50 -11.13 -1.32
N GLY A 28 14.98 -11.92 -2.25
CA GLY A 28 13.57 -12.28 -2.37
C GLY A 28 12.72 -11.22 -3.07
N PHE A 29 11.41 -11.45 -3.11
CA PHE A 29 10.49 -10.45 -3.64
C PHE A 29 10.45 -9.19 -2.75
N ILE A 30 9.84 -8.14 -3.23
CA ILE A 30 9.76 -6.87 -2.51
C ILE A 30 8.37 -6.71 -1.91
N LEU A 31 8.32 -6.55 -0.60
CA LEU A 31 7.15 -6.05 0.10
C LEU A 31 7.31 -4.52 0.22
N LEU A 32 6.62 -3.79 -0.65
CA LEU A 32 6.61 -2.33 -0.63
C LEU A 32 5.63 -1.86 0.43
N ALA A 33 6.15 -1.53 1.60
CA ALA A 33 5.39 -1.16 2.78
C ALA A 33 5.19 0.36 2.86
N PHE A 34 3.95 0.74 3.13
CA PHE A 34 3.59 2.12 3.44
C PHE A 34 3.57 2.27 4.97
N PRO A 35 4.17 3.35 5.53
CA PRO A 35 4.28 3.54 6.97
C PRO A 35 2.92 3.50 7.66
N LEU A 36 2.87 2.88 8.84
CA LEU A 36 1.62 2.67 9.57
C LEU A 36 1.14 3.92 10.30
N VAL A 37 2.07 4.79 10.66
CA VAL A 37 1.81 6.08 11.31
C VAL A 37 2.66 7.15 10.65
N GLY A 38 2.03 8.28 10.31
CA GLY A 38 2.76 9.38 9.68
C GLY A 38 3.13 9.10 8.22
N ASP A 39 4.06 9.89 7.69
CA ASP A 39 4.44 9.86 6.27
C ASP A 39 5.77 9.13 6.00
N GLU A 40 6.48 8.69 7.03
CA GLU A 40 7.78 8.04 6.93
C GLU A 40 7.85 6.85 7.88
N TYR A 41 8.78 5.93 7.63
CA TYR A 41 9.04 4.79 8.52
C TYR A 41 9.26 5.27 9.97
N ASP A 42 8.54 4.67 10.89
CA ASP A 42 8.62 4.91 12.33
C ASP A 42 9.22 3.70 13.03
N GLU A 43 10.37 3.90 13.72
CA GLU A 43 11.07 2.81 14.41
C GLU A 43 10.25 2.19 15.54
N GLN A 44 9.39 2.94 16.21
CA GLN A 44 8.63 2.43 17.34
C GLN A 44 7.41 1.59 16.90
N VAL A 45 6.87 1.91 15.73
CA VAL A 45 5.65 1.30 15.22
C VAL A 45 5.95 0.25 14.17
N ASP A 46 6.64 0.64 13.08
CA ASP A 46 6.86 -0.24 11.94
C ASP A 46 7.88 -1.36 12.22
N CYS A 47 8.79 -1.18 13.19
CA CYS A 47 9.77 -2.22 13.55
C CYS A 47 9.11 -3.53 14.00
N ARG A 48 7.95 -3.49 14.64
CA ARG A 48 7.21 -4.71 15.07
C ARG A 48 6.88 -5.63 13.91
N PHE A 49 6.48 -5.05 12.76
CA PHE A 49 6.20 -5.83 11.55
C PHE A 49 7.47 -6.45 10.98
N VAL A 50 8.57 -5.69 10.96
CA VAL A 50 9.87 -6.17 10.50
C VAL A 50 10.40 -7.30 11.40
N GLU A 51 10.33 -7.14 12.71
CA GLU A 51 10.78 -8.13 13.69
C GLU A 51 9.96 -9.41 13.61
N GLY A 52 8.63 -9.30 13.51
CA GLY A 52 7.71 -10.45 13.43
C GLY A 52 7.92 -11.32 12.20
N VAL A 53 8.52 -10.78 11.13
CA VAL A 53 8.84 -11.52 9.88
C VAL A 53 10.35 -11.65 9.65
N SER A 54 11.16 -11.45 10.68
CA SER A 54 12.63 -11.42 10.57
C SER A 54 13.21 -12.68 9.96
N ASP A 55 12.62 -13.85 10.22
CA ASP A 55 13.09 -15.12 9.66
C ASP A 55 12.85 -15.21 8.15
N TYR A 56 11.74 -14.68 7.66
CA TYR A 56 11.47 -14.59 6.22
C TYR A 56 12.46 -13.67 5.51
N ILE A 57 12.82 -12.54 6.15
CA ILE A 57 13.82 -11.60 5.64
C ILE A 57 15.22 -12.23 5.63
N LYS A 58 15.63 -12.87 6.73
CA LYS A 58 16.94 -13.54 6.87
C LYS A 58 17.11 -14.70 5.88
N ASN A 59 16.03 -15.45 5.65
CA ASN A 59 16.00 -16.55 4.68
C ASN A 59 15.85 -16.09 3.22
N GLY A 60 15.73 -14.77 2.97
CA GLY A 60 15.66 -14.21 1.64
C GLY A 60 14.35 -14.51 0.89
N ILE A 61 13.26 -14.77 1.61
CA ILE A 61 11.93 -14.95 1.01
C ILE A 61 11.44 -13.62 0.44
N PHE A 62 11.54 -12.56 1.23
CA PHE A 62 11.28 -11.19 0.78
C PHE A 62 12.16 -10.18 1.54
N ARG A 63 12.24 -8.99 0.96
CA ARG A 63 12.75 -7.79 1.62
C ARG A 63 11.63 -6.78 1.79
N ILE A 64 11.65 -6.00 2.87
CA ILE A 64 10.69 -4.91 3.08
C ILE A 64 11.34 -3.60 2.63
N VAL A 65 10.60 -2.81 1.86
CA VAL A 65 10.99 -1.45 1.46
C VAL A 65 9.89 -0.51 1.91
N TYR A 66 10.15 0.31 2.92
CA TYR A 66 9.25 1.38 3.33
C TYR A 66 9.41 2.58 2.41
N VAL A 67 8.28 3.04 1.87
CA VAL A 67 8.19 4.21 1.01
C VAL A 67 7.40 5.31 1.73
N PRO A 68 7.87 6.58 1.73
CA PRO A 68 7.13 7.66 2.39
C PRO A 68 5.75 7.87 1.76
N THR A 69 4.77 8.30 2.55
CA THR A 69 3.44 8.75 2.11
C THR A 69 3.33 10.27 2.13
N ILE A 70 2.13 10.76 1.85
CA ILE A 70 1.86 12.22 1.78
C ILE A 70 0.68 12.66 2.64
N GLU A 71 0.10 11.75 3.43
CA GLU A 71 -1.16 12.03 4.10
C GLU A 71 -1.10 13.23 5.04
N ASN A 72 -0.17 13.19 6.00
CA ASN A 72 -0.06 14.27 6.98
C ASN A 72 0.45 15.58 6.36
N ARG A 73 1.33 15.49 5.35
CA ARG A 73 1.95 16.65 4.71
C ARG A 73 1.04 17.34 3.71
N ILE A 74 0.12 16.60 3.12
CA ILE A 74 -0.74 17.08 2.04
C ILE A 74 -2.19 17.07 2.47
N TRP A 75 -2.76 15.90 2.75
CA TRP A 75 -4.18 15.79 3.01
C TRP A 75 -4.61 16.36 4.36
N LYS A 76 -3.80 16.22 5.40
CA LYS A 76 -4.06 16.78 6.74
C LYS A 76 -3.54 18.21 6.91
N ASN A 77 -2.74 18.73 5.97
CA ASN A 77 -2.24 20.09 6.02
C ASN A 77 -3.32 21.11 5.57
N GLY A 78 -3.75 21.99 6.47
CA GLY A 78 -4.79 23.00 6.22
C GLY A 78 -4.39 24.14 5.29
N ASP A 79 -3.10 24.35 5.02
CA ASP A 79 -2.59 25.53 4.30
C ASP A 79 -2.82 25.51 2.78
N LYS A 80 -3.17 24.35 2.21
CA LYS A 80 -3.40 24.17 0.77
C LYS A 80 -4.86 23.94 0.47
N SER A 81 -5.32 24.44 -0.68
CA SER A 81 -6.65 24.14 -1.22
C SER A 81 -6.78 22.65 -1.53
N LEU A 82 -8.00 22.13 -1.60
CA LEU A 82 -8.25 20.73 -1.96
C LEU A 82 -7.79 20.40 -3.40
N GLU A 83 -7.86 21.36 -4.31
CA GLU A 83 -7.33 21.27 -5.67
C GLU A 83 -5.81 21.08 -5.67
N GLU A 84 -5.08 21.90 -4.91
CA GLU A 84 -3.63 21.77 -4.77
C GLU A 84 -3.25 20.40 -4.16
N ARG A 85 -3.98 19.95 -3.12
CA ARG A 85 -3.75 18.63 -2.49
C ARG A 85 -3.98 17.49 -3.47
N SER A 86 -5.04 17.57 -4.28
CA SER A 86 -5.34 16.62 -5.34
C SER A 86 -4.21 16.56 -6.38
N GLY A 87 -3.70 17.72 -6.82
CA GLY A 87 -2.55 17.82 -7.72
C GLY A 87 -1.27 17.23 -7.13
N LEU A 88 -1.02 17.45 -5.84
CA LEU A 88 0.13 16.86 -5.15
C LEU A 88 0.00 15.34 -4.97
N HIS A 89 -1.21 14.82 -4.81
CA HIS A 89 -1.43 13.37 -4.80
C HIS A 89 -1.14 12.75 -6.17
N PHE A 90 -1.47 13.45 -7.25
CA PHE A 90 -1.07 13.02 -8.59
C PHE A 90 0.47 12.95 -8.72
N LYS A 91 1.20 13.98 -8.27
CA LYS A 91 2.67 13.97 -8.22
C LYS A 91 3.22 12.81 -7.38
N TYR A 92 2.54 12.43 -6.30
CA TYR A 92 2.93 11.27 -5.49
C TYR A 92 2.85 9.95 -6.27
N ASN A 93 1.83 9.77 -7.11
CA ASN A 93 1.78 8.58 -7.96
C ASN A 93 2.94 8.55 -8.96
N SER A 94 3.29 9.70 -9.57
CA SER A 94 4.49 9.82 -10.42
C SER A 94 5.78 9.55 -9.63
N PHE A 95 5.90 10.04 -8.41
CA PHE A 95 7.02 9.72 -7.52
C PHE A 95 7.20 8.20 -7.34
N LEU A 96 6.13 7.48 -7.06
CA LEU A 96 6.20 6.03 -6.91
C LEU A 96 6.68 5.33 -8.18
N VAL A 97 6.09 5.67 -9.32
CA VAL A 97 6.36 5.00 -10.60
C VAL A 97 7.69 5.42 -11.19
N ASP A 98 7.98 6.71 -11.23
CA ASP A 98 9.09 7.27 -11.99
C ASP A 98 10.40 7.37 -11.18
N GLU A 99 10.31 7.40 -9.84
CA GLU A 99 11.47 7.56 -8.99
C GLU A 99 11.72 6.36 -8.05
N VAL A 100 10.69 5.87 -7.35
CA VAL A 100 10.84 4.77 -6.38
C VAL A 100 11.10 3.44 -7.08
N LEU A 101 10.24 3.05 -8.02
CA LEU A 101 10.38 1.75 -8.69
C LEU A 101 11.70 1.57 -9.43
N PRO A 102 12.23 2.55 -10.20
CA PRO A 102 13.55 2.43 -10.82
C PRO A 102 14.68 2.24 -9.80
N LYS A 103 14.63 2.91 -8.65
CA LYS A 103 15.63 2.75 -7.59
C LYS A 103 15.55 1.36 -6.96
N ILE A 104 14.34 0.85 -6.73
CA ILE A 104 14.09 -0.49 -6.22
C ILE A 104 14.63 -1.55 -7.19
N PHE A 105 14.34 -1.46 -8.49
CA PHE A 105 14.84 -2.39 -9.49
C PHE A 105 16.36 -2.33 -9.65
N LYS A 106 16.94 -1.12 -9.61
CA LYS A 106 18.41 -0.96 -9.59
C LYS A 106 19.03 -1.62 -8.36
N MET A 107 18.45 -1.45 -7.20
CA MET A 107 18.90 -2.08 -5.96
C MET A 107 18.78 -3.61 -6.02
N ALA A 108 17.70 -4.12 -6.58
CA ALA A 108 17.45 -5.56 -6.70
C ALA A 108 18.33 -6.23 -7.78
N GLY A 109 18.87 -5.47 -8.71
CA GLY A 109 19.69 -5.97 -9.83
C GLY A 109 18.89 -6.69 -10.94
N SER A 110 17.59 -6.79 -10.79
CA SER A 110 16.69 -7.44 -11.77
C SER A 110 15.23 -6.99 -11.53
N PRO A 111 14.35 -7.13 -12.54
CA PRO A 111 12.91 -7.04 -12.31
C PRO A 111 12.49 -8.07 -11.26
N THR A 112 12.06 -7.59 -10.10
CA THR A 112 11.68 -8.41 -8.94
C THR A 112 10.21 -8.17 -8.64
N PRO A 113 9.40 -9.21 -8.36
CA PRO A 113 7.99 -9.02 -8.01
C PRO A 113 7.84 -8.09 -6.80
N ILE A 114 6.88 -7.16 -6.88
CA ILE A 114 6.58 -6.20 -5.82
C ILE A 114 5.15 -6.43 -5.36
N ILE A 115 4.96 -6.61 -4.06
CA ILE A 115 3.66 -6.67 -3.40
C ILE A 115 3.55 -5.41 -2.53
N THR A 116 2.50 -4.63 -2.69
CA THR A 116 2.25 -3.46 -1.84
C THR A 116 1.63 -3.90 -0.51
N PHE A 117 1.96 -3.19 0.57
CA PHE A 117 1.45 -3.50 1.91
C PHE A 117 1.14 -2.23 2.69
N GLY A 118 0.00 -2.22 3.37
CA GLY A 118 -0.37 -1.17 4.31
C GLY A 118 -1.60 -1.51 5.14
N CYS A 119 -1.74 -0.79 6.27
CA CYS A 119 -2.83 -0.93 7.22
C CYS A 119 -3.54 0.41 7.42
N GLY A 120 -4.87 0.40 7.57
CA GLY A 120 -5.64 1.63 7.77
C GLY A 120 -5.44 2.63 6.62
N GLU A 121 -4.97 3.82 6.96
CA GLU A 121 -4.72 4.90 6.00
C GLU A 121 -3.57 4.57 5.03
N SER A 122 -2.51 3.94 5.50
CA SER A 122 -1.43 3.48 4.61
C SER A 122 -1.86 2.34 3.69
N GLY A 123 -2.85 1.55 4.12
CA GLY A 123 -3.51 0.56 3.27
C GLY A 123 -4.22 1.17 2.07
N TYR A 124 -4.76 2.39 2.20
CA TYR A 124 -5.30 3.11 1.06
C TYR A 124 -4.21 3.44 0.02
N PHE A 125 -3.06 3.96 0.44
CA PHE A 125 -1.97 4.26 -0.50
C PHE A 125 -1.43 2.99 -1.17
N ALA A 126 -1.28 1.90 -0.41
CA ALA A 126 -0.86 0.61 -0.94
C ALA A 126 -1.86 0.06 -1.99
N GLY A 127 -3.15 0.06 -1.65
CA GLY A 127 -4.21 -0.41 -2.53
C GLY A 127 -4.39 0.47 -3.77
N ASN A 128 -4.39 1.79 -3.59
CA ASN A 128 -4.49 2.74 -4.70
C ASN A 128 -3.35 2.56 -5.70
N SER A 129 -2.10 2.42 -5.21
CA SER A 129 -0.93 2.17 -6.06
C SER A 129 -1.07 0.89 -6.86
N PHE A 130 -1.48 -0.21 -6.21
CA PHE A 130 -1.69 -1.50 -6.87
C PHE A 130 -2.80 -1.44 -7.94
N PHE A 131 -3.97 -0.92 -7.61
CA PHE A 131 -5.11 -0.91 -8.53
C PHE A 131 -4.93 0.06 -9.72
N ARG A 132 -4.12 1.10 -9.54
CA ARG A 132 -3.76 2.02 -10.64
C ARG A 132 -2.72 1.42 -11.59
N HIS A 133 -1.78 0.63 -11.06
CA HIS A 133 -0.63 0.10 -11.79
C HIS A 133 -0.48 -1.42 -11.60
N PRO A 134 -1.51 -2.21 -11.95
CA PRO A 134 -1.47 -3.66 -11.77
C PRO A 134 -0.44 -4.35 -12.68
N ASP A 135 0.07 -3.66 -13.68
CA ASP A 135 1.18 -4.09 -14.55
C ASP A 135 2.53 -4.03 -13.81
N LEU A 136 2.71 -3.10 -12.88
CA LEU A 136 3.95 -2.89 -12.13
C LEU A 136 4.00 -3.69 -10.81
N PHE A 137 2.84 -3.94 -10.19
CA PHE A 137 2.74 -4.64 -8.91
C PHE A 137 2.19 -6.05 -9.08
N TYR A 138 2.80 -6.99 -8.36
CA TYR A 138 2.43 -8.40 -8.41
C TYR A 138 1.27 -8.77 -7.49
N GLY A 139 0.98 -7.92 -6.51
CA GLY A 139 -0.09 -8.10 -5.56
C GLY A 139 -0.17 -6.97 -4.54
N THR A 140 -1.09 -7.15 -3.58
CA THR A 140 -1.30 -6.20 -2.48
C THR A 140 -1.82 -6.89 -1.24
N ILE A 141 -1.39 -6.44 -0.05
CA ILE A 141 -1.89 -6.86 1.26
C ILE A 141 -2.46 -5.62 1.94
N LEU A 142 -3.77 -5.60 2.13
CA LEU A 142 -4.51 -4.44 2.63
C LEU A 142 -5.27 -4.84 3.90
N ILE A 143 -4.93 -4.19 5.02
CA ILE A 143 -5.52 -4.48 6.32
C ILE A 143 -6.27 -3.24 6.82
N ASP A 144 -7.57 -3.37 7.11
CA ASP A 144 -8.44 -2.27 7.55
C ASP A 144 -8.38 -1.01 6.66
N ALA A 145 -8.12 -1.18 5.36
CA ALA A 145 -7.98 -0.08 4.42
C ALA A 145 -9.33 0.51 3.98
N PHE A 146 -9.31 1.75 3.55
CA PHE A 146 -10.42 2.37 2.80
C PHE A 146 -10.04 2.51 1.32
N PHE A 147 -11.05 2.76 0.45
CA PHE A 147 -10.86 2.76 -0.99
C PHE A 147 -11.62 3.91 -1.69
N ASP A 148 -12.23 4.78 -0.92
CA ASP A 148 -12.87 6.02 -1.38
C ASP A 148 -12.05 7.22 -0.91
N ILE A 149 -11.51 7.98 -1.86
CA ILE A 149 -10.69 9.17 -1.57
C ILE A 149 -11.47 10.29 -0.85
N ARG A 150 -12.81 10.25 -0.88
CA ARG A 150 -13.62 11.25 -0.17
C ARG A 150 -13.33 11.30 1.33
N ARG A 151 -12.77 10.24 1.88
CA ARG A 151 -12.24 10.27 3.25
C ARG A 151 -11.14 11.32 3.47
N LEU A 152 -10.40 11.65 2.42
CA LEU A 152 -9.30 12.63 2.46
C LEU A 152 -9.71 14.00 1.91
N CYS A 153 -10.49 14.04 0.84
CA CYS A 153 -10.86 15.25 0.12
C CYS A 153 -12.28 15.78 0.43
N GLY A 154 -13.06 15.08 1.27
CA GLY A 154 -14.44 15.48 1.57
C GLY A 154 -15.30 15.56 0.31
N ASP A 155 -16.02 16.67 0.16
CA ASP A 155 -16.93 16.91 -0.98
C ASP A 155 -16.21 17.39 -2.25
N TYR A 156 -14.91 17.67 -2.18
CA TYR A 156 -14.12 18.01 -3.37
C TYR A 156 -13.82 16.77 -4.19
N PHE A 157 -14.10 16.82 -5.50
CA PHE A 157 -13.89 15.66 -6.36
C PHE A 157 -13.58 16.08 -7.80
N ASP A 158 -12.32 15.97 -8.18
CA ASP A 158 -11.82 16.22 -9.53
C ASP A 158 -11.38 14.93 -10.24
N THR A 159 -10.79 15.06 -11.42
CA THR A 159 -10.27 13.93 -12.19
C THR A 159 -9.16 13.18 -11.44
N ASN A 160 -8.30 13.89 -10.69
CA ASN A 160 -7.26 13.23 -9.90
C ASN A 160 -7.89 12.44 -8.74
N CYS A 161 -8.91 13.01 -8.07
CA CYS A 161 -9.66 12.28 -7.04
C CYS A 161 -10.30 11.02 -7.62
N TYR A 162 -10.92 11.09 -8.80
CA TYR A 162 -11.50 9.93 -9.47
C TYR A 162 -10.48 8.81 -9.67
N PHE A 163 -9.31 9.10 -10.23
CA PHE A 163 -8.26 8.10 -10.46
C PHE A 163 -7.51 7.68 -9.19
N ASN A 164 -7.75 8.34 -8.05
CA ASN A 164 -7.25 7.95 -6.74
C ASN A 164 -8.33 7.33 -5.84
N SER A 165 -9.46 6.93 -6.40
CA SER A 165 -10.56 6.28 -5.70
C SER A 165 -10.88 4.93 -6.34
N PRO A 166 -10.30 3.82 -5.87
CA PRO A 166 -10.58 2.48 -6.39
C PRO A 166 -12.07 2.15 -6.50
N LEU A 167 -12.91 2.62 -5.56
CA LEU A 167 -14.35 2.42 -5.62
C LEU A 167 -15.04 3.19 -6.76
N ASP A 168 -14.42 4.25 -7.29
CA ASP A 168 -14.98 5.04 -8.39
C ASP A 168 -14.48 4.56 -9.77
N PHE A 169 -13.16 4.31 -9.92
CA PHE A 169 -12.62 3.99 -11.24
C PHE A 169 -12.70 2.50 -11.60
N LEU A 170 -12.53 1.58 -10.64
CA LEU A 170 -12.57 0.14 -10.94
C LEU A 170 -13.91 -0.33 -11.51
N PRO A 171 -15.09 0.12 -11.03
CA PRO A 171 -16.36 -0.27 -11.67
C PRO A 171 -16.44 0.05 -13.16
N LYS A 172 -15.82 1.15 -13.59
CA LYS A 172 -15.83 1.66 -14.97
C LYS A 172 -14.62 1.21 -15.78
N LEU A 173 -13.69 0.43 -15.20
CA LEU A 173 -12.53 -0.08 -15.90
C LEU A 173 -12.95 -1.15 -16.93
N GLU A 174 -12.80 -0.88 -18.21
CA GLU A 174 -13.15 -1.77 -19.32
C GLU A 174 -11.94 -2.17 -20.17
N GLU A 175 -10.82 -1.44 -20.05
CA GLU A 175 -9.63 -1.69 -20.83
C GLU A 175 -9.00 -3.03 -20.46
N GLU A 176 -8.98 -3.94 -21.44
CA GLU A 176 -8.51 -5.31 -21.25
C GLU A 176 -7.03 -5.38 -20.82
N TYR A 177 -6.21 -4.40 -21.23
CA TYR A 177 -4.84 -4.32 -20.79
C TYR A 177 -4.72 -4.32 -19.25
N TRP A 178 -5.48 -3.48 -18.55
CA TRP A 178 -5.46 -3.41 -17.09
C TRP A 178 -6.15 -4.62 -16.45
N LEU A 179 -7.26 -5.07 -17.04
CA LEU A 179 -8.04 -6.19 -16.52
C LEU A 179 -7.26 -7.49 -16.57
N ILE A 180 -6.47 -7.77 -17.62
CA ILE A 180 -5.66 -8.97 -17.70
C ILE A 180 -4.58 -9.00 -16.61
N HIS A 181 -3.94 -7.86 -16.31
CA HIS A 181 -3.00 -7.76 -15.21
C HIS A 181 -3.68 -8.05 -13.87
N LEU A 182 -4.82 -7.41 -13.57
CA LEU A 182 -5.56 -7.65 -12.33
C LEU A 182 -6.02 -9.11 -12.19
N ARG A 183 -6.54 -9.72 -13.26
CA ARG A 183 -7.04 -11.11 -13.27
C ARG A 183 -5.93 -12.15 -13.12
N THR A 184 -4.71 -11.83 -13.48
CA THR A 184 -3.55 -12.74 -13.40
C THR A 184 -2.79 -12.63 -12.07
N ARG A 185 -3.06 -11.59 -11.26
CA ARG A 185 -2.42 -11.46 -9.94
C ARG A 185 -2.98 -12.48 -8.95
N LYS A 186 -2.06 -13.09 -8.17
CA LYS A 186 -2.42 -14.16 -7.22
C LYS A 186 -2.49 -13.67 -5.77
N HIS A 187 -1.85 -12.55 -5.47
CA HIS A 187 -1.65 -12.03 -4.12
C HIS A 187 -2.45 -10.75 -3.90
N ILE A 188 -3.77 -10.84 -3.86
CA ILE A 188 -4.65 -9.71 -3.54
C ILE A 188 -5.41 -10.08 -2.26
N TYR A 189 -5.03 -9.47 -1.14
CA TYR A 189 -5.58 -9.75 0.19
C TYR A 189 -6.27 -8.52 0.74
N LEU A 190 -7.57 -8.64 1.01
CA LEU A 190 -8.41 -7.66 1.69
C LEU A 190 -8.77 -8.24 3.06
N CYS A 191 -8.14 -7.75 4.11
CA CYS A 191 -8.32 -8.28 5.46
C CYS A 191 -8.81 -7.18 6.38
N VAL A 192 -9.79 -7.51 7.22
CA VAL A 192 -10.42 -6.52 8.10
C VAL A 192 -10.67 -7.09 9.50
N ASP A 193 -10.54 -6.24 10.51
CA ASP A 193 -11.13 -6.50 11.81
C ASP A 193 -12.66 -6.45 11.69
N GLU A 194 -13.35 -7.52 12.02
CA GLU A 194 -14.82 -7.59 11.91
C GLU A 194 -15.55 -6.55 12.77
N LYS A 195 -14.87 -6.00 13.79
CA LYS A 195 -15.40 -4.96 14.68
C LYS A 195 -15.30 -3.56 14.08
N ASP A 196 -14.45 -3.37 13.06
CA ASP A 196 -14.33 -2.12 12.33
C ASP A 196 -15.35 -2.04 11.17
N GLY A 197 -16.57 -1.63 11.50
CA GLY A 197 -17.68 -1.57 10.53
C GLY A 197 -17.40 -0.71 9.31
N PHE A 198 -16.56 0.33 9.43
CA PHE A 198 -16.17 1.16 8.30
C PHE A 198 -15.26 0.38 7.33
N SER A 199 -14.18 -0.20 7.82
CA SER A 199 -13.25 -0.98 6.99
C SER A 199 -13.93 -2.21 6.38
N VAL A 200 -14.83 -2.88 7.14
CA VAL A 200 -15.68 -3.98 6.63
C VAL A 200 -16.53 -3.51 5.46
N SER A 201 -17.18 -2.34 5.56
CA SER A 201 -18.01 -1.78 4.47
C SER A 201 -17.17 -1.49 3.22
N GLN A 202 -16.02 -0.83 3.38
CA GLN A 202 -15.12 -0.48 2.29
C GLN A 202 -14.57 -1.73 1.56
N ALA A 203 -14.08 -2.72 2.32
CA ALA A 203 -13.56 -3.96 1.76
C ALA A 203 -14.66 -4.82 1.10
N THR A 204 -15.88 -4.81 1.65
CA THR A 204 -17.03 -5.51 1.04
C THR A 204 -17.38 -4.91 -0.33
N GLN A 205 -17.44 -3.58 -0.44
CA GLN A 205 -17.71 -2.90 -1.71
C GLN A 205 -16.64 -3.21 -2.74
N LEU A 206 -15.36 -3.09 -2.35
CA LEU A 206 -14.25 -3.42 -3.25
C LEU A 206 -14.29 -4.88 -3.67
N SER A 207 -14.50 -5.82 -2.76
CA SER A 207 -14.63 -7.25 -3.07
C SER A 207 -15.75 -7.53 -4.07
N GLN A 208 -16.90 -6.88 -3.95
CA GLN A 208 -17.98 -7.00 -4.93
C GLN A 208 -17.57 -6.51 -6.32
N ILE A 209 -16.86 -5.37 -6.40
CA ILE A 209 -16.34 -4.85 -7.66
C ILE A 209 -15.35 -5.83 -8.30
N LEU A 210 -14.40 -6.37 -7.52
CA LEU A 210 -13.42 -7.33 -8.00
C LEU A 210 -14.08 -8.62 -8.50
N ASN A 211 -15.08 -9.15 -7.78
CA ASN A 211 -15.86 -10.31 -8.19
C ASN A 211 -16.59 -10.06 -9.52
N ASN A 212 -17.24 -8.91 -9.68
CA ASN A 212 -17.96 -8.54 -10.91
C ASN A 212 -17.03 -8.46 -12.13
N LYS A 213 -15.73 -8.18 -11.90
CA LYS A 213 -14.70 -8.12 -12.95
C LYS A 213 -13.89 -9.42 -13.07
N SER A 214 -14.29 -10.49 -12.35
CA SER A 214 -13.60 -11.79 -12.35
C SER A 214 -12.13 -11.69 -11.88
N ILE A 215 -11.84 -10.77 -10.95
CA ILE A 215 -10.53 -10.59 -10.34
C ILE A 215 -10.48 -11.44 -9.07
N LYS A 216 -9.61 -12.45 -9.07
CA LYS A 216 -9.43 -13.34 -7.91
C LYS A 216 -8.74 -12.58 -6.77
N HIS A 217 -9.31 -12.68 -5.58
CA HIS A 217 -8.76 -12.07 -4.36
C HIS A 217 -9.22 -12.86 -3.13
N THR A 218 -8.53 -12.65 -2.04
CA THR A 218 -8.93 -13.14 -0.72
C THR A 218 -9.58 -12.00 0.05
N PHE A 219 -10.78 -12.22 0.58
CA PHE A 219 -11.44 -11.30 1.50
C PHE A 219 -11.72 -12.02 2.81
N GLU A 220 -11.06 -11.61 3.88
CA GLU A 220 -11.16 -12.25 5.19
C GLU A 220 -11.49 -11.24 6.29
N LYS A 221 -12.36 -11.68 7.21
CA LYS A 221 -12.71 -10.95 8.42
C LYS A 221 -12.08 -11.65 9.62
N TYR A 222 -11.40 -10.91 10.45
CA TYR A 222 -10.72 -11.42 11.64
C TYR A 222 -11.44 -10.96 12.91
N ASN A 223 -11.62 -11.88 13.85
CA ASN A 223 -12.14 -11.59 15.19
C ASN A 223 -11.01 -11.76 16.20
N ILE A 224 -10.29 -10.67 16.45
CA ILE A 224 -9.14 -10.67 17.34
C ILE A 224 -9.51 -9.97 18.65
N SER A 225 -9.22 -10.64 19.78
CA SER A 225 -9.48 -10.09 21.11
C SER A 225 -8.39 -9.11 21.53
N SER A 226 -8.30 -7.98 20.86
CA SER A 226 -7.44 -6.85 21.22
C SER A 226 -8.18 -5.54 20.96
N GLU A 227 -7.93 -4.52 21.77
CA GLU A 227 -8.37 -3.14 21.52
C GLU A 227 -7.29 -2.31 20.81
N ASN A 228 -6.06 -2.82 20.75
CA ASN A 228 -4.94 -2.16 20.11
C ASN A 228 -4.92 -2.52 18.61
N LYS A 229 -5.13 -1.54 17.76
CA LYS A 229 -5.13 -1.72 16.30
C LYS A 229 -3.81 -2.31 15.77
N PHE A 230 -2.66 -1.94 16.33
CA PHE A 230 -1.38 -2.50 15.88
C PHE A 230 -1.23 -3.99 16.19
N ASP A 231 -1.76 -4.45 17.32
CA ASP A 231 -1.76 -5.88 17.65
C ASP A 231 -2.66 -6.65 16.68
N ILE A 232 -3.83 -6.09 16.35
CA ILE A 232 -4.76 -6.66 15.36
C ILE A 232 -4.08 -6.74 13.98
N TRP A 233 -3.53 -5.64 13.50
CA TRP A 233 -2.86 -5.58 12.19
C TRP A 233 -1.64 -6.50 12.11
N SER A 234 -0.83 -6.54 13.17
CA SER A 234 0.32 -7.45 13.24
C SER A 234 -0.11 -8.91 13.16
N HIS A 235 -1.14 -9.29 13.91
CA HIS A 235 -1.68 -10.65 13.89
C HIS A 235 -2.17 -11.03 12.48
N ILE A 236 -2.96 -10.17 11.84
CA ILE A 236 -3.47 -10.40 10.48
C ILE A 236 -2.32 -10.52 9.48
N PHE A 237 -1.35 -9.60 9.55
CA PHE A 237 -0.19 -9.62 8.66
C PHE A 237 0.63 -10.90 8.80
N PHE A 238 0.94 -11.33 10.02
CA PHE A 238 1.72 -12.55 10.26
C PHE A 238 0.97 -13.80 9.83
N ASP A 239 -0.35 -13.85 10.00
CA ASP A 239 -1.17 -14.95 9.50
C ASP A 239 -1.13 -15.04 7.97
N ILE A 240 -1.24 -13.92 7.27
CA ILE A 240 -1.11 -13.87 5.80
C ILE A 240 0.28 -14.33 5.37
N VAL A 241 1.33 -13.78 5.99
CA VAL A 241 2.72 -14.18 5.64
C VAL A 241 2.94 -15.67 5.85
N LYS A 242 2.50 -16.21 6.96
CA LYS A 242 2.63 -17.64 7.30
C LYS A 242 1.90 -18.57 6.33
N ARG A 243 0.73 -18.14 5.81
CA ARG A 243 -0.11 -19.01 4.96
C ARG A 243 0.24 -18.96 3.48
N TYR A 244 0.83 -17.87 3.02
CA TYR A 244 0.94 -17.60 1.58
C TYR A 244 2.37 -17.38 1.09
N PHE A 245 3.34 -17.26 2.01
CA PHE A 245 4.75 -17.03 1.70
C PHE A 245 5.66 -17.95 2.54
#